data_e71e276f7b207d4a1af145c39b5847aa
#
_entry.id   e71e276f7b207d4a1af145c39b5847aa
#
_cell.length_a   1.000
_cell.length_b   1.000
_cell.length_c   1.000
_cell.angle_alpha   90.00
_cell.angle_beta   90.00
_cell.angle_gamma   90.00
#
_symmetry.space_group_name_H-M   'P 1'
#
loop_
_entity.id
_entity.type
_entity.pdbx_description
1 polymer ?
#
loop_
_entity_poly.entity_id
_entity_poly.type
_entity_poly.pdbx_seq_one_letter_code
_entity_poly.pdbx_strand_id
1 'polypeptide(L)'
;MRRIPLLLAFCLCVCQLGKLHADVIYAVNCGGPRHFSKSENVLYEEDQGYNGGISTDSGKQLSPFPYVEDDFVFQSERYSTERTLQYMLKLDKLTPGKLTIVLKFSEIHFKEAGRKVFSIAVGNVLFKQSFDIYKEVGFGVPMEEYIECEFDGENITLNGMNITQGYSKEERILILAMFKQEDNPKINAIVVYKGGQDEIPKLQRPKQKISTESILQRINKEGQVPDISNNYIYIVDEPVFVVKELTVIDSIYNLVSTVPGMAILAIISLATLRMGVILSSRLRE
;
A
#
# COMPACT_ATOMS: atom_id res chain seq x y z
N MET A 1 41.11 -23.35 -34.08
CA MET A 1 40.80 -22.47 -32.93
C MET A 1 40.03 -21.25 -33.44
N ARG A 2 38.70 -21.24 -33.25
CA ARG A 2 37.83 -20.12 -33.70
C ARG A 2 37.81 -19.06 -32.63
N ARG A 3 38.29 -17.86 -32.97
CA ARG A 3 38.20 -16.66 -32.12
C ARG A 3 36.74 -16.16 -32.13
N ILE A 4 36.05 -16.33 -31.05
CA ILE A 4 34.73 -15.68 -30.81
C ILE A 4 35.00 -14.18 -30.62
N PRO A 5 34.38 -13.32 -31.40
CA PRO A 5 34.66 -11.87 -31.29
C PRO A 5 34.18 -11.31 -29.99
N LEU A 6 35.09 -10.67 -29.28
CA LEU A 6 34.88 -9.95 -28.00
C LEU A 6 33.80 -8.86 -28.04
N LEU A 7 33.30 -8.54 -29.24
CA LEU A 7 32.24 -7.53 -29.46
C LEU A 7 30.85 -8.00 -29.05
N LEU A 8 30.57 -9.31 -29.00
CA LEU A 8 29.22 -9.77 -28.57
C LEU A 8 29.02 -9.75 -27.04
N ALA A 9 30.14 -9.82 -26.28
CA ALA A 9 30.08 -9.75 -24.82
C ALA A 9 29.84 -8.31 -24.30
N PHE A 10 30.21 -7.29 -25.07
CA PHE A 10 30.00 -5.88 -24.68
C PHE A 10 28.58 -5.39 -24.91
N CYS A 11 27.86 -6.00 -25.86
CA CYS A 11 26.48 -5.58 -26.17
C CYS A 11 25.43 -6.12 -25.15
N LEU A 12 25.78 -7.19 -24.39
CA LEU A 12 24.90 -7.76 -23.36
C LEU A 12 25.03 -7.08 -22.00
N CYS A 13 26.07 -6.24 -21.79
CA CYS A 13 26.33 -5.57 -20.52
C CYS A 13 25.72 -4.16 -20.43
N VAL A 14 25.17 -3.62 -21.52
CA VAL A 14 24.60 -2.24 -21.55
C VAL A 14 23.06 -2.25 -21.35
N CYS A 15 22.43 -3.43 -21.31
CA CYS A 15 20.98 -3.55 -21.04
C CYS A 15 20.62 -3.61 -19.55
N GLN A 16 21.56 -3.44 -18.65
CA GLN A 16 21.26 -3.28 -17.23
C GLN A 16 21.76 -1.93 -16.78
N LEU A 17 20.90 -0.93 -16.75
CA LEU A 17 20.99 0.23 -15.89
C LEU A 17 20.14 1.39 -16.44
N GLY A 18 18.89 1.18 -16.47
CA GLY A 18 17.95 2.26 -16.37
C GLY A 18 16.87 1.80 -15.41
N LYS A 19 17.04 2.01 -14.10
CA LYS A 19 15.86 2.19 -13.27
C LYS A 19 15.11 3.31 -13.95
N LEU A 20 14.05 2.98 -14.66
CA LEU A 20 13.12 3.96 -15.21
C LEU A 20 12.62 4.75 -14.01
N HIS A 21 13.23 5.91 -13.76
CA HIS A 21 12.69 6.84 -12.78
C HIS A 21 11.41 7.37 -13.38
N ALA A 22 10.28 6.99 -12.83
CA ALA A 22 9.01 7.56 -13.24
C ALA A 22 9.05 9.08 -13.02
N ASP A 23 8.68 9.83 -14.06
CA ASP A 23 8.68 11.28 -14.02
C ASP A 23 7.65 11.78 -13.01
N VAL A 24 8.07 12.62 -12.07
CA VAL A 24 7.17 13.27 -11.12
C VAL A 24 6.48 14.45 -11.82
N ILE A 25 5.15 14.42 -11.86
CA ILE A 25 4.32 15.48 -12.43
C ILE A 25 3.95 16.51 -11.37
N TYR A 26 3.64 16.01 -10.15
CA TYR A 26 3.21 16.82 -9.02
C TYR A 26 3.68 16.16 -7.73
N ALA A 27 4.15 16.94 -6.76
CA ALA A 27 4.42 16.43 -5.41
C ALA A 27 4.27 17.55 -4.39
N VAL A 28 3.60 17.26 -3.26
CA VAL A 28 3.36 18.20 -2.17
C VAL A 28 3.50 17.51 -0.81
N ASN A 29 4.17 18.20 0.12
CA ASN A 29 4.24 17.82 1.54
C ASN A 29 3.07 18.45 2.29
N CYS A 30 2.02 17.70 2.50
CA CYS A 30 0.77 18.19 3.07
C CYS A 30 0.96 18.62 4.54
N GLY A 31 0.68 19.88 4.82
CA GLY A 31 0.89 20.49 6.13
C GLY A 31 2.34 20.84 6.46
N GLY A 32 3.28 20.58 5.55
CA GLY A 32 4.71 20.76 5.79
C GLY A 32 5.42 21.66 4.78
N PRO A 33 6.71 21.99 5.04
CA PRO A 33 7.54 22.80 4.16
C PRO A 33 8.06 21.98 2.98
N ARG A 34 8.66 22.69 2.01
CA ARG A 34 9.35 22.09 0.87
C ARG A 34 10.45 21.13 1.32
N HIS A 35 10.56 19.98 0.67
CA HIS A 35 11.54 18.94 1.01
C HIS A 35 11.99 18.15 -0.23
N PHE A 36 13.29 17.88 -0.34
CA PHE A 36 13.82 16.96 -1.35
C PHE A 36 14.16 15.61 -0.73
N SER A 37 13.37 14.61 -1.05
CA SER A 37 13.63 13.22 -0.66
C SER A 37 14.69 12.61 -1.58
N LYS A 38 15.89 12.33 -1.02
CA LYS A 38 16.96 11.68 -1.77
C LYS A 38 16.67 10.21 -2.07
N SER A 39 16.02 9.53 -1.15
CA SER A 39 15.69 8.11 -1.29
C SER A 39 14.66 7.85 -2.39
N GLU A 40 13.72 8.78 -2.57
CA GLU A 40 12.67 8.70 -3.60
C GLU A 40 13.05 9.48 -4.87
N ASN A 41 14.04 10.37 -4.79
CA ASN A 41 14.39 11.35 -5.82
C ASN A 41 13.18 12.24 -6.18
N VAL A 42 12.44 12.70 -5.17
CA VAL A 42 11.23 13.52 -5.29
C VAL A 42 11.42 14.84 -4.59
N LEU A 43 11.14 15.93 -5.30
CA LEU A 43 11.01 17.24 -4.70
C LEU A 43 9.55 17.49 -4.33
N TYR A 44 9.25 17.44 -3.05
CA TYR A 44 7.97 17.83 -2.49
C TYR A 44 7.93 19.35 -2.35
N GLU A 45 6.98 19.99 -3.00
CA GLU A 45 6.72 21.41 -2.75
C GLU A 45 6.10 21.60 -1.36
N GLU A 46 6.15 22.82 -0.84
CA GLU A 46 5.45 23.17 0.40
C GLU A 46 3.94 22.97 0.23
N ASP A 47 3.24 22.84 1.35
CA ASP A 47 1.80 22.58 1.38
C ASP A 47 1.00 23.64 0.62
N GLN A 48 0.38 23.22 -0.47
CA GLN A 48 -0.39 24.07 -1.37
C GLN A 48 -1.49 23.28 -2.09
N GLY A 49 -2.41 24.00 -2.76
CA GLY A 49 -3.49 23.40 -3.53
C GLY A 49 -4.61 22.81 -2.70
N TYR A 50 -4.66 23.08 -1.40
CA TYR A 50 -5.70 22.60 -0.50
C TYR A 50 -6.90 23.55 -0.40
N ASN A 51 -8.05 23.00 -0.03
CA ASN A 51 -9.24 23.76 0.31
C ASN A 51 -9.47 23.75 1.83
N GLY A 52 -8.80 24.64 2.54
CA GLY A 52 -8.91 24.75 3.99
C GLY A 52 -8.17 23.67 4.79
N GLY A 53 -8.71 23.33 5.96
CA GLY A 53 -8.07 22.40 6.90
C GLY A 53 -6.97 23.04 7.73
N ILE A 54 -6.38 22.24 8.61
CA ILE A 54 -5.37 22.64 9.59
C ILE A 54 -4.10 21.80 9.35
N SER A 55 -2.94 22.45 9.33
CA SER A 55 -1.65 21.78 9.28
C SER A 55 -1.12 21.52 10.69
N THR A 56 -0.41 20.41 10.88
CA THR A 56 0.32 20.09 12.10
C THR A 56 1.60 19.33 11.78
N ASP A 57 2.60 19.49 12.62
CA ASP A 57 3.88 18.77 12.59
C ASP A 57 4.06 17.82 13.77
N SER A 58 2.95 17.36 14.34
CA SER A 58 2.94 16.45 15.49
C SER A 58 3.65 15.12 15.23
N GLY A 59 3.77 14.71 13.97
CA GLY A 59 4.53 13.52 13.56
C GLY A 59 6.02 13.60 13.88
N LYS A 60 6.60 14.79 14.04
CA LYS A 60 8.00 14.97 14.46
C LYS A 60 8.33 14.23 15.75
N GLN A 61 7.36 14.09 16.65
CA GLN A 61 7.55 13.38 17.94
C GLN A 61 7.72 11.87 17.77
N LEU A 62 7.33 11.32 16.62
CA LEU A 62 7.43 9.89 16.30
C LEU A 62 8.62 9.56 15.39
N SER A 63 9.32 10.58 14.88
CA SER A 63 10.51 10.36 14.05
C SER A 63 11.64 9.70 14.86
N PRO A 64 12.36 8.69 14.30
CA PRO A 64 12.23 8.19 12.95
C PRO A 64 11.06 7.21 12.77
N PHE A 65 10.32 7.38 11.68
CA PHE A 65 9.26 6.46 11.31
C PHE A 65 9.83 5.13 10.78
N PRO A 66 9.18 4.00 11.09
CA PRO A 66 9.64 2.69 10.61
C PRO A 66 9.46 2.56 9.09
N TYR A 67 10.30 1.73 8.47
CA TYR A 67 10.20 1.29 7.07
C TYR A 67 10.40 2.37 6.00
N VAL A 68 10.79 3.56 6.36
CA VAL A 68 11.14 4.65 5.44
C VAL A 68 12.56 5.12 5.73
N GLU A 69 13.30 5.39 4.67
CA GLU A 69 14.66 5.93 4.76
C GLU A 69 14.63 7.44 4.99
N ASP A 70 13.65 8.11 4.39
CA ASP A 70 13.39 9.54 4.56
C ASP A 70 11.94 9.71 5.05
N ASP A 71 11.80 10.03 6.33
CA ASP A 71 10.49 10.12 7.00
C ASP A 71 9.91 11.53 7.06
N PHE A 72 10.60 12.51 6.44
CA PHE A 72 10.27 13.92 6.60
C PHE A 72 8.80 14.25 6.26
N VAL A 73 8.27 13.70 5.17
CA VAL A 73 6.87 13.95 4.77
C VAL A 73 5.83 13.30 5.69
N PHE A 74 6.23 12.37 6.57
CA PHE A 74 5.33 11.78 7.58
C PHE A 74 5.33 12.55 8.90
N GLN A 75 6.25 13.53 9.06
CA GLN A 75 6.33 14.38 10.24
C GLN A 75 5.27 15.47 10.28
N SER A 76 4.68 15.79 9.12
CA SER A 76 3.60 16.77 8.98
C SER A 76 2.38 16.16 8.32
N GLU A 77 1.24 16.77 8.55
CA GLU A 77 -0.03 16.39 7.93
C GLU A 77 -0.96 17.59 7.81
N ARG A 78 -1.87 17.53 6.84
CA ARG A 78 -3.05 18.37 6.81
C ARG A 78 -4.27 17.53 7.10
N TYR A 79 -5.14 18.02 8.00
CA TYR A 79 -6.43 17.42 8.31
C TYR A 79 -7.55 18.46 8.24
N SER A 80 -8.80 18.03 8.09
CA SER A 80 -9.93 18.93 8.07
C SER A 80 -10.95 18.57 9.15
N THR A 81 -11.32 19.55 9.98
CA THR A 81 -12.43 19.42 10.92
C THR A 81 -13.78 19.46 10.23
N GLU A 82 -13.82 19.95 8.99
CA GLU A 82 -15.00 19.99 8.14
C GLU A 82 -15.31 18.61 7.56
N ARG A 83 -16.40 18.51 6.81
CA ARG A 83 -16.82 17.25 6.18
C ARG A 83 -15.85 16.73 5.13
N THR A 84 -15.06 17.61 4.53
CA THR A 84 -14.24 17.30 3.37
C THR A 84 -12.87 17.95 3.49
N LEU A 85 -11.83 17.23 3.10
CA LEU A 85 -10.50 17.75 2.80
C LEU A 85 -10.25 17.56 1.31
N GLN A 86 -9.87 18.61 0.60
CA GLN A 86 -9.62 18.56 -0.84
C GLN A 86 -8.25 19.13 -1.19
N TYR A 87 -7.66 18.53 -2.23
CA TYR A 87 -6.48 19.04 -2.90
C TYR A 87 -6.75 19.23 -4.39
N MET A 88 -6.32 20.34 -4.93
CA MET A 88 -6.31 20.68 -6.35
C MET A 88 -4.94 20.33 -6.92
N LEU A 89 -4.84 19.18 -7.58
CA LEU A 89 -3.59 18.69 -8.15
C LEU A 89 -3.36 19.35 -9.50
N LYS A 90 -2.40 20.26 -9.59
CA LYS A 90 -2.05 20.95 -10.84
C LYS A 90 -1.14 20.08 -11.70
N LEU A 91 -1.66 19.53 -12.78
CA LEU A 91 -1.01 18.53 -13.62
C LEU A 91 -0.50 19.13 -14.95
N ASP A 92 0.21 20.25 -14.90
CA ASP A 92 0.69 20.99 -16.09
C ASP A 92 1.54 20.12 -17.04
N LYS A 93 2.28 19.15 -16.48
CA LYS A 93 3.15 18.24 -17.24
C LYS A 93 2.47 16.95 -17.68
N LEU A 94 1.16 16.83 -17.49
CA LEU A 94 0.42 15.64 -17.87
C LEU A 94 0.44 15.44 -19.40
N THR A 95 0.80 14.24 -19.82
CA THR A 95 0.78 13.78 -21.23
C THR A 95 -0.03 12.51 -21.33
N PRO A 96 -0.59 12.17 -22.52
CA PRO A 96 -1.35 10.94 -22.69
C PRO A 96 -0.59 9.70 -22.20
N GLY A 97 -1.30 8.78 -21.57
CA GLY A 97 -0.80 7.56 -20.97
C GLY A 97 -1.25 7.37 -19.53
N LYS A 98 -0.66 6.39 -18.86
CA LYS A 98 -0.92 6.11 -17.46
C LYS A 98 -0.31 7.18 -16.55
N LEU A 99 -0.99 7.45 -15.46
CA LEU A 99 -0.48 8.22 -14.32
C LEU A 99 -0.86 7.52 -13.02
N THR A 100 0.01 7.60 -12.03
CA THR A 100 -0.26 7.04 -10.71
C THR A 100 -0.18 8.14 -9.66
N ILE A 101 -1.28 8.31 -8.92
CA ILE A 101 -1.35 9.19 -7.75
C ILE A 101 -0.98 8.34 -6.53
N VAL A 102 0.04 8.74 -5.79
CA VAL A 102 0.46 8.11 -4.55
C VAL A 102 0.07 9.00 -3.39
N LEU A 103 -0.73 8.47 -2.48
CA LEU A 103 -1.16 9.14 -1.27
C LEU A 103 -0.41 8.56 -0.08
N LYS A 104 0.27 9.40 0.69
CA LYS A 104 1.06 8.98 1.85
C LYS A 104 0.33 9.29 3.14
N PHE A 105 0.30 8.31 4.04
CA PHE A 105 -0.40 8.38 5.32
C PHE A 105 0.42 7.78 6.46
N SER A 106 0.18 8.27 7.67
CA SER A 106 0.55 7.62 8.94
C SER A 106 -0.45 7.99 10.02
N GLU A 107 -1.01 7.04 10.77
CA GLU A 107 -1.87 7.34 11.91
C GLU A 107 -1.03 7.64 13.15
N ILE A 108 -1.15 8.86 13.69
CA ILE A 108 -0.33 9.35 14.81
C ILE A 108 -1.13 9.76 16.04
N HIS A 109 -2.46 9.70 15.98
CA HIS A 109 -3.34 10.10 17.07
C HIS A 109 -4.02 8.92 17.77
N PHE A 110 -4.62 8.01 16.99
CA PHE A 110 -5.41 6.90 17.51
C PHE A 110 -4.61 5.59 17.50
N LYS A 111 -4.79 4.81 18.57
CA LYS A 111 -4.19 3.47 18.73
C LYS A 111 -5.26 2.37 18.71
N GLU A 112 -6.33 2.59 17.97
CA GLU A 112 -7.49 1.73 17.88
C GLU A 112 -8.15 1.89 16.51
N ALA A 113 -8.57 0.78 15.89
CA ALA A 113 -9.29 0.79 14.63
C ALA A 113 -10.70 1.41 14.78
N GLY A 114 -11.22 1.99 13.70
CA GLY A 114 -12.53 2.62 13.68
C GLY A 114 -12.59 4.04 14.25
N ARG A 115 -11.47 4.56 14.77
CA ARG A 115 -11.43 5.89 15.39
C ARG A 115 -11.25 7.03 14.38
N LYS A 116 -10.60 6.74 13.26
CA LYS A 116 -10.43 7.68 12.14
C LYS A 116 -10.72 6.95 10.84
N VAL A 117 -11.87 7.26 10.24
CA VAL A 117 -12.37 6.61 9.02
C VAL A 117 -12.84 7.67 8.04
N PHE A 118 -12.40 7.59 6.80
CA PHE A 118 -12.82 8.50 5.74
C PHE A 118 -12.82 7.80 4.38
N SER A 119 -13.52 8.36 3.40
CA SER A 119 -13.50 7.87 2.03
C SER A 119 -12.60 8.75 1.17
N ILE A 120 -12.02 8.18 0.12
CA ILE A 120 -11.14 8.86 -0.83
C ILE A 120 -11.77 8.81 -2.21
N ALA A 121 -11.84 9.94 -2.89
CA ALA A 121 -12.31 10.05 -4.28
C ALA A 121 -11.37 10.90 -5.12
N VAL A 122 -11.30 10.59 -6.41
CA VAL A 122 -10.60 11.38 -7.43
C VAL A 122 -11.66 11.95 -8.37
N GLY A 123 -11.82 13.26 -8.37
CA GLY A 123 -12.96 13.90 -9.01
C GLY A 123 -14.28 13.37 -8.45
N ASN A 124 -15.15 12.90 -9.34
CA ASN A 124 -16.44 12.28 -8.98
C ASN A 124 -16.37 10.74 -8.83
N VAL A 125 -15.18 10.14 -8.93
CA VAL A 125 -15.02 8.68 -8.85
C VAL A 125 -14.51 8.29 -7.46
N LEU A 126 -15.30 7.49 -6.74
CA LEU A 126 -14.90 6.94 -5.44
C LEU A 126 -13.79 5.91 -5.67
N PHE A 127 -12.64 6.14 -5.02
CA PHE A 127 -11.50 5.21 -5.05
C PHE A 127 -11.56 4.22 -3.90
N LYS A 128 -11.71 4.72 -2.67
CA LYS A 128 -11.69 3.88 -1.46
C LYS A 128 -12.77 4.34 -0.49
N GLN A 129 -13.61 3.42 -0.06
CA GLN A 129 -14.62 3.66 0.95
C GLN A 129 -14.14 3.18 2.31
N SER A 130 -14.48 3.94 3.37
CA SER A 130 -14.21 3.57 4.78
C SER A 130 -12.75 3.20 5.05
N PHE A 131 -11.84 4.05 4.59
CA PHE A 131 -10.41 3.90 4.78
C PHE A 131 -10.03 4.24 6.22
N ASP A 132 -9.32 3.33 6.88
CA ASP A 132 -8.84 3.44 8.25
C ASP A 132 -7.34 3.11 8.27
N ILE A 133 -6.50 4.14 8.43
CA ILE A 133 -5.04 4.01 8.38
C ILE A 133 -4.54 3.06 9.47
N TYR A 134 -5.07 3.21 10.71
CA TYR A 134 -4.67 2.35 11.82
C TYR A 134 -5.01 0.87 11.57
N LYS A 135 -6.19 0.60 11.03
CA LYS A 135 -6.63 -0.76 10.70
C LYS A 135 -5.71 -1.41 9.66
N GLU A 136 -5.24 -0.64 8.69
CA GLU A 136 -4.35 -1.14 7.63
C GLU A 136 -2.92 -1.41 8.13
N VAL A 137 -2.36 -0.52 8.98
CA VAL A 137 -0.93 -0.56 9.28
C VAL A 137 -0.55 -0.34 10.73
N GLY A 138 -1.47 0.11 11.59
CA GLY A 138 -1.21 0.42 12.99
C GLY A 138 -0.75 1.85 13.22
N PHE A 139 -0.43 2.15 14.49
CA PHE A 139 -0.01 3.47 14.95
C PHE A 139 1.43 3.79 14.53
N GLY A 140 1.64 5.00 13.99
CA GLY A 140 2.97 5.50 13.64
C GLY A 140 3.65 4.75 12.49
N VAL A 141 2.89 4.00 11.68
CA VAL A 141 3.44 3.25 10.55
C VAL A 141 3.11 3.96 9.23
N PRO A 142 4.12 4.34 8.43
CA PRO A 142 3.92 4.90 7.11
C PRO A 142 3.21 3.94 6.15
N MET A 143 2.30 4.46 5.35
CA MET A 143 1.66 3.70 4.27
C MET A 143 1.44 4.56 3.03
N GLU A 144 1.27 3.88 1.92
CA GLU A 144 0.96 4.48 0.63
C GLU A 144 -0.25 3.80 0.00
N GLU A 145 -1.15 4.62 -0.57
CA GLU A 145 -2.23 4.19 -1.45
C GLU A 145 -1.89 4.62 -2.88
N TYR A 146 -2.08 3.70 -3.82
CA TYR A 146 -1.73 3.89 -5.23
C TYR A 146 -2.98 3.92 -6.08
N ILE A 147 -3.20 5.02 -6.78
CA ILE A 147 -4.37 5.24 -7.65
C ILE A 147 -3.88 5.35 -9.08
N GLU A 148 -4.04 4.26 -9.86
CA GLU A 148 -3.70 4.28 -11.27
C GLU A 148 -4.85 4.85 -12.08
N CYS A 149 -4.57 5.89 -12.85
CA CYS A 149 -5.48 6.53 -13.79
C CYS A 149 -4.89 6.47 -15.20
N GLU A 150 -5.73 6.70 -16.20
CA GLU A 150 -5.33 6.81 -17.59
C GLU A 150 -5.79 8.16 -18.16
N PHE A 151 -4.90 8.86 -18.87
CA PHE A 151 -5.18 10.11 -19.54
C PHE A 151 -5.08 9.93 -21.06
N ASP A 152 -6.15 10.17 -21.80
CA ASP A 152 -6.20 10.00 -23.26
C ASP A 152 -5.75 11.26 -24.04
N GLY A 153 -5.43 12.35 -23.36
CA GLY A 153 -5.12 13.66 -23.92
C GLY A 153 -6.22 14.68 -23.63
N GLU A 154 -7.41 14.23 -23.30
CA GLU A 154 -8.55 15.06 -22.96
C GLU A 154 -9.18 14.69 -21.61
N ASN A 155 -9.38 13.40 -21.36
CA ASN A 155 -10.11 12.89 -20.21
C ASN A 155 -9.21 12.03 -19.33
N ILE A 156 -9.47 12.05 -18.03
CA ILE A 156 -8.84 11.12 -17.07
C ILE A 156 -9.88 10.06 -16.72
N THR A 157 -9.45 8.79 -16.75
CA THR A 157 -10.25 7.65 -16.32
C THR A 157 -9.65 6.98 -15.10
N LEU A 158 -10.50 6.53 -14.19
CA LEU A 158 -10.15 5.71 -13.04
C LEU A 158 -11.03 4.45 -13.04
N ASN A 159 -10.44 3.26 -13.05
CA ASN A 159 -11.15 1.98 -13.11
C ASN A 159 -12.13 1.90 -14.31
N GLY A 160 -11.74 2.47 -15.47
CA GLY A 160 -12.57 2.52 -16.67
C GLY A 160 -13.73 3.54 -16.62
N MET A 161 -13.86 4.31 -15.54
CA MET A 161 -14.86 5.38 -15.41
C MET A 161 -14.22 6.73 -15.69
N ASN A 162 -14.84 7.52 -16.58
CA ASN A 162 -14.39 8.88 -16.84
C ASN A 162 -14.62 9.78 -15.62
N ILE A 163 -13.61 10.56 -15.29
CA ILE A 163 -13.73 11.64 -14.30
C ILE A 163 -14.38 12.83 -15.02
N THR A 164 -15.71 12.94 -14.91
CA THR A 164 -16.52 13.95 -15.58
C THR A 164 -16.67 15.24 -14.77
N GLN A 165 -16.39 15.16 -13.47
CA GLN A 165 -16.42 16.29 -12.53
C GLN A 165 -15.16 16.27 -11.68
N GLY A 166 -14.64 17.45 -11.35
CA GLY A 166 -13.42 17.57 -10.56
C GLY A 166 -12.13 17.44 -11.38
N TYR A 167 -12.21 17.46 -12.70
CA TYR A 167 -11.09 17.68 -13.59
C TYR A 167 -11.38 18.88 -14.51
N SER A 168 -10.53 19.89 -14.45
CA SER A 168 -10.54 21.05 -15.37
C SER A 168 -9.46 20.82 -16.42
N LYS A 169 -9.88 20.70 -17.68
CA LYS A 169 -8.96 20.51 -18.83
C LYS A 169 -8.15 21.77 -19.10
N GLU A 170 -8.77 22.93 -18.96
CA GLU A 170 -8.19 24.24 -19.24
C GLU A 170 -7.10 24.57 -18.23
N GLU A 171 -7.38 24.33 -16.96
CA GLU A 171 -6.45 24.62 -15.87
C GLU A 171 -5.54 23.45 -15.53
N ARG A 172 -5.79 22.26 -16.10
CA ARG A 172 -5.11 21.02 -15.79
C ARG A 172 -5.14 20.67 -14.29
N ILE A 173 -6.26 20.93 -13.65
CA ILE A 173 -6.47 20.67 -12.22
C ILE A 173 -7.35 19.44 -12.04
N LEU A 174 -6.86 18.48 -11.26
CA LEU A 174 -7.59 17.30 -10.81
C LEU A 174 -7.88 17.42 -9.31
N ILE A 175 -9.11 17.21 -8.90
CA ILE A 175 -9.51 17.27 -7.49
C ILE A 175 -9.34 15.88 -6.85
N LEU A 176 -8.57 15.83 -5.78
CA LEU A 176 -8.53 14.75 -4.83
C LEU A 176 -9.36 15.16 -3.60
N ALA A 177 -10.31 14.32 -3.18
CA ALA A 177 -11.19 14.62 -2.06
C ALA A 177 -11.21 13.46 -1.04
N MET A 178 -11.21 13.81 0.24
CA MET A 178 -11.37 12.89 1.36
C MET A 178 -12.59 13.29 2.16
N PHE A 179 -13.53 12.35 2.38
CA PHE A 179 -14.82 12.60 3.01
C PHE A 179 -14.87 11.97 4.39
N LYS A 180 -15.12 12.78 5.39
CA LYS A 180 -15.22 12.38 6.80
C LYS A 180 -16.34 11.35 7.01
N GLN A 181 -16.02 10.30 7.74
CA GLN A 181 -16.96 9.34 8.31
C GLN A 181 -16.84 9.35 9.84
N GLU A 182 -15.66 9.00 10.36
CA GLU A 182 -15.31 9.08 11.77
C GLU A 182 -14.05 9.91 11.92
N ASP A 183 -14.06 10.90 12.80
CA ASP A 183 -12.98 11.88 13.00
C ASP A 183 -12.56 12.59 11.68
N ASN A 184 -11.46 13.26 11.68
CA ASN A 184 -11.02 14.16 10.63
C ASN A 184 -10.25 13.42 9.53
N PRO A 185 -10.62 13.57 8.24
CA PRO A 185 -9.77 13.10 7.14
C PRO A 185 -8.44 13.84 7.16
N LYS A 186 -7.36 13.13 6.82
CA LYS A 186 -6.00 13.65 6.85
C LYS A 186 -5.15 13.08 5.72
N ILE A 187 -4.02 13.74 5.45
CA ILE A 187 -3.01 13.26 4.51
C ILE A 187 -1.64 13.84 4.87
N ASN A 188 -0.56 13.07 4.63
CA ASN A 188 0.82 13.49 4.87
C ASN A 188 1.50 14.00 3.60
N ALA A 189 1.37 13.31 2.46
CA ALA A 189 1.90 13.81 1.20
C ALA A 189 1.15 13.23 0.00
N ILE A 190 1.26 13.91 -1.15
CA ILE A 190 0.72 13.48 -2.43
C ILE A 190 1.85 13.55 -3.46
N VAL A 191 1.99 12.49 -4.27
CA VAL A 191 2.88 12.47 -5.44
C VAL A 191 2.10 11.98 -6.63
N VAL A 192 2.25 12.61 -7.78
CA VAL A 192 1.70 12.11 -9.05
C VAL A 192 2.87 11.80 -9.98
N TYR A 193 2.95 10.55 -10.38
CA TYR A 193 3.92 10.04 -11.34
C TYR A 193 3.28 9.86 -12.70
N LYS A 194 4.07 10.06 -13.76
CA LYS A 194 3.76 9.55 -15.08
C LYS A 194 4.14 8.07 -15.13
N GLY A 195 3.24 7.22 -15.60
CA GLY A 195 3.44 5.77 -15.67
C GLY A 195 2.49 4.98 -14.78
N GLY A 196 2.48 3.67 -14.99
CA GLY A 196 1.69 2.73 -14.20
C GLY A 196 2.32 2.41 -12.83
N GLN A 197 1.55 1.76 -11.98
CA GLN A 197 2.01 1.39 -10.64
C GLN A 197 3.27 0.51 -10.62
N ASP A 198 3.55 -0.24 -11.69
CA ASP A 198 4.72 -1.12 -11.78
C ASP A 198 6.01 -0.36 -12.11
N GLU A 199 5.89 0.88 -12.58
CA GLU A 199 6.99 1.72 -13.04
C GLU A 199 7.49 2.71 -11.98
N ILE A 200 6.77 2.87 -10.86
CA ILE A 200 7.05 3.87 -9.83
C ILE A 200 7.70 3.26 -8.59
N PRO A 201 8.46 4.07 -7.83
CA PRO A 201 8.95 3.65 -6.53
C PRO A 201 7.82 3.23 -5.59
N LYS A 202 8.01 2.16 -4.84
CA LYS A 202 7.05 1.71 -3.83
C LYS A 202 7.70 1.67 -2.47
N LEU A 203 6.93 1.99 -1.45
CA LEU A 203 7.35 1.85 -0.06
C LEU A 203 7.71 0.38 0.21
N GLN A 204 8.99 0.15 0.52
CA GLN A 204 9.51 -1.16 0.83
C GLN A 204 9.21 -1.49 2.29
N ARG A 205 8.10 -2.17 2.54
CA ARG A 205 7.86 -2.74 3.88
C ARG A 205 8.56 -4.08 3.98
N PRO A 206 9.40 -4.32 5.00
CA PRO A 206 9.83 -5.68 5.29
C PRO A 206 8.56 -6.48 5.58
N LYS A 207 8.41 -7.59 4.87
CA LYS A 207 7.34 -8.53 5.15
C LYS A 207 7.46 -8.96 6.60
N GLN A 208 6.45 -8.69 7.41
CA GLN A 208 6.47 -8.98 8.83
C GLN A 208 6.56 -10.50 9.02
N LYS A 209 7.62 -10.97 9.65
CA LYS A 209 7.72 -12.38 10.04
C LYS A 209 6.73 -12.61 11.18
N ILE A 210 5.63 -13.29 10.91
CA ILE A 210 4.72 -13.71 11.96
C ILE A 210 5.07 -15.16 12.31
N SER A 211 5.47 -15.39 13.55
CA SER A 211 5.65 -16.76 14.05
C SER A 211 4.30 -17.46 14.15
N THR A 212 4.29 -18.77 13.91
CA THR A 212 3.10 -19.62 14.11
C THR A 212 2.49 -19.43 15.49
N GLU A 213 3.33 -19.18 16.49
CA GLU A 213 2.96 -18.97 17.88
C GLU A 213 2.17 -17.66 18.07
N SER A 214 2.54 -16.58 17.38
CA SER A 214 1.80 -15.30 17.42
C SER A 214 0.44 -15.40 16.71
N ILE A 215 0.34 -16.22 15.65
CA ILE A 215 -0.94 -16.51 14.97
C ILE A 215 -1.86 -17.28 15.92
N LEU A 216 -1.35 -18.33 16.57
CA LEU A 216 -2.12 -19.14 17.52
C LEU A 216 -2.61 -18.34 18.72
N GLN A 217 -1.77 -17.44 19.25
CA GLN A 217 -2.16 -16.54 20.34
C GLN A 217 -3.30 -15.60 19.94
N ARG A 218 -3.30 -15.09 18.70
CA ARG A 218 -4.40 -14.25 18.17
C ARG A 218 -5.66 -15.06 17.93
N ILE A 219 -5.58 -16.23 17.33
CA ILE A 219 -6.73 -17.14 17.14
C ILE A 219 -7.36 -17.51 18.49
N ASN A 220 -6.55 -17.83 19.48
CA ASN A 220 -7.04 -18.18 20.82
C ASN A 220 -7.67 -16.99 21.56
N LYS A 221 -7.20 -15.76 21.30
CA LYS A 221 -7.69 -14.55 21.97
C LYS A 221 -8.93 -13.96 21.28
N GLU A 222 -8.97 -13.96 19.97
CA GLU A 222 -9.96 -13.23 19.16
C GLU A 222 -10.98 -14.16 18.48
N GLY A 223 -10.75 -15.49 18.50
CA GLY A 223 -11.62 -16.47 17.84
C GLY A 223 -11.68 -16.37 16.32
N GLN A 224 -10.88 -15.50 15.71
CA GLN A 224 -10.83 -15.27 14.27
C GLN A 224 -9.42 -15.51 13.72
N VAL A 225 -9.34 -16.11 12.54
CA VAL A 225 -8.09 -16.18 11.77
C VAL A 225 -7.83 -14.79 11.21
N PRO A 226 -6.67 -14.16 11.53
CA PRO A 226 -6.36 -12.85 10.96
C PRO A 226 -6.29 -12.92 9.43
N ASP A 227 -6.78 -11.89 8.76
CA ASP A 227 -6.60 -11.75 7.31
C ASP A 227 -5.11 -11.48 7.01
N ILE A 228 -4.49 -12.48 6.41
CA ILE A 228 -3.04 -12.57 6.21
C ILE A 228 -2.65 -12.43 4.75
N SER A 229 -3.61 -12.12 3.86
CA SER A 229 -3.45 -12.26 2.40
C SER A 229 -2.42 -11.31 1.77
N ASN A 230 -2.10 -10.16 2.36
CA ASN A 230 -1.36 -9.14 1.63
C ASN A 230 0.01 -8.69 2.18
N ASN A 231 0.38 -9.00 3.44
CA ASN A 231 1.58 -8.40 4.04
C ASN A 231 2.51 -9.34 4.83
N TYR A 232 2.34 -10.67 4.75
CA TYR A 232 3.08 -11.59 5.61
C TYR A 232 3.82 -12.68 4.84
N ILE A 233 5.10 -12.94 5.21
CA ILE A 233 5.79 -14.19 4.88
C ILE A 233 5.62 -15.11 6.08
N TYR A 234 5.01 -16.27 5.88
CA TYR A 234 4.94 -17.33 6.89
C TYR A 234 6.25 -18.08 6.91
N ILE A 235 6.88 -18.14 8.08
CA ILE A 235 7.86 -19.18 8.38
C ILE A 235 7.11 -20.17 9.25
N VAL A 236 6.70 -21.28 8.64
CA VAL A 236 6.14 -22.42 9.36
C VAL A 236 7.32 -23.28 9.78
N ASP A 237 7.79 -23.08 11.00
CA ASP A 237 8.89 -23.90 11.55
C ASP A 237 8.45 -25.34 11.83
N GLU A 238 7.14 -25.54 12.09
CA GLU A 238 6.49 -26.87 12.15
C GLU A 238 4.99 -26.75 11.82
N PRO A 239 4.37 -27.78 11.17
CA PRO A 239 2.95 -27.76 10.89
C PRO A 239 2.15 -27.96 12.17
N VAL A 240 1.44 -26.92 12.62
CA VAL A 240 0.53 -27.00 13.76
C VAL A 240 -0.88 -27.31 13.27
N PHE A 241 -1.41 -28.48 13.63
CA PHE A 241 -2.79 -28.85 13.35
C PHE A 241 -3.67 -28.47 14.54
N VAL A 242 -4.52 -27.45 14.37
CA VAL A 242 -5.59 -27.16 15.31
C VAL A 242 -6.84 -27.83 14.81
N VAL A 243 -7.21 -28.94 15.43
CA VAL A 243 -8.49 -29.63 15.15
C VAL A 243 -9.56 -28.99 16.03
N LYS A 244 -10.26 -28.01 15.50
CA LYS A 244 -11.58 -27.59 15.97
C LYS A 244 -12.50 -27.51 14.78
N GLU A 245 -13.49 -28.45 14.77
CA GLU A 245 -14.65 -28.58 13.90
C GLU A 245 -14.67 -27.86 12.52
N LEU A 246 -15.18 -28.51 11.52
CA LEU A 246 -15.39 -28.30 10.07
C LEU A 246 -15.15 -26.89 9.45
N THR A 247 -15.18 -25.82 10.21
CA THR A 247 -14.93 -24.44 9.75
C THR A 247 -13.44 -24.16 9.44
N VAL A 248 -12.53 -25.02 9.86
CA VAL A 248 -11.08 -24.89 9.61
C VAL A 248 -10.73 -25.30 8.19
N ILE A 249 -11.52 -26.18 7.57
CA ILE A 249 -11.23 -26.72 6.22
C ILE A 249 -11.35 -25.62 5.16
N ASP A 250 -12.32 -24.73 5.25
CA ASP A 250 -12.52 -23.64 4.30
C ASP A 250 -11.40 -22.57 4.40
N SER A 251 -10.93 -22.31 5.62
CA SER A 251 -9.80 -21.39 5.83
C SER A 251 -8.47 -21.97 5.35
N ILE A 252 -8.25 -23.27 5.50
CA ILE A 252 -7.08 -23.98 4.96
C ILE A 252 -7.14 -24.03 3.43
N TYR A 253 -8.34 -24.20 2.83
CA TYR A 253 -8.50 -24.22 1.38
C TYR A 253 -8.14 -22.88 0.73
N ASN A 254 -8.52 -21.77 1.36
CA ASN A 254 -8.15 -20.42 0.93
C ASN A 254 -6.64 -20.13 1.11
N LEU A 255 -6.03 -20.66 2.16
CA LEU A 255 -4.58 -20.53 2.39
C LEU A 255 -3.77 -21.33 1.36
N VAL A 256 -4.24 -22.55 1.03
CA VAL A 256 -3.58 -23.46 0.06
C VAL A 256 -3.68 -22.94 -1.37
N SER A 257 -4.76 -22.23 -1.73
CA SER A 257 -4.95 -21.67 -3.07
C SER A 257 -4.00 -20.50 -3.41
N THR A 258 -3.34 -19.92 -2.41
CA THR A 258 -2.40 -18.79 -2.59
C THR A 258 -0.92 -19.20 -2.68
N VAL A 259 -0.59 -20.49 -2.50
CA VAL A 259 0.79 -21.00 -2.53
C VAL A 259 1.10 -21.71 -3.84
N PRO A 260 2.27 -21.48 -4.50
CA PRO A 260 2.63 -22.18 -5.75
C PRO A 260 2.63 -23.70 -5.61
N GLY A 261 2.08 -24.39 -6.62
CA GLY A 261 1.63 -25.78 -6.63
C GLY A 261 2.54 -26.88 -6.01
N MET A 262 3.88 -26.70 -5.92
CA MET A 262 4.77 -27.71 -5.34
C MET A 262 4.74 -27.76 -3.80
N ALA A 263 4.48 -26.64 -3.14
CA ALA A 263 4.36 -26.60 -1.67
C ALA A 263 3.05 -27.22 -1.19
N ILE A 264 1.99 -27.17 -2.01
CA ILE A 264 0.66 -27.72 -1.71
C ILE A 264 0.71 -29.25 -1.57
N LEU A 265 1.41 -29.95 -2.49
CA LEU A 265 1.54 -31.40 -2.44
C LEU A 265 2.30 -31.90 -1.20
N ALA A 266 3.31 -31.15 -0.75
CA ALA A 266 4.07 -31.48 0.45
C ALA A 266 3.23 -31.32 1.73
N ILE A 267 2.40 -30.26 1.80
CA ILE A 267 1.52 -30.00 2.96
C ILE A 267 0.40 -31.04 3.05
N ILE A 268 -0.22 -31.41 1.92
CA ILE A 268 -1.29 -32.43 1.88
C ILE A 268 -0.75 -33.81 2.22
N SER A 269 0.45 -34.17 1.71
CA SER A 269 1.05 -35.47 1.98
C SER A 269 1.49 -35.64 3.44
N LEU A 270 2.02 -34.60 4.08
CA LEU A 270 2.34 -34.60 5.51
C LEU A 270 1.10 -34.66 6.40
N ALA A 271 0.02 -33.96 6.02
CA ALA A 271 -1.26 -34.00 6.74
C ALA A 271 -1.90 -35.40 6.70
N THR A 272 -1.89 -36.05 5.54
CA THR A 272 -2.44 -37.42 5.40
C THR A 272 -1.59 -38.45 6.14
N LEU A 273 -0.27 -38.31 6.17
CA LEU A 273 0.63 -39.22 6.91
C LEU A 273 0.41 -39.12 8.43
N ARG A 274 0.25 -37.92 8.98
CA ARG A 274 -0.01 -37.71 10.42
C ARG A 274 -1.42 -38.14 10.84
N MET A 275 -2.45 -37.91 10.01
CA MET A 275 -3.80 -38.42 10.31
C MET A 275 -3.80 -39.95 10.33
N GLY A 276 -3.08 -40.62 9.44
CA GLY A 276 -2.92 -42.08 9.45
C GLY A 276 -2.27 -42.61 10.73
N VAL A 277 -1.29 -41.90 11.27
CA VAL A 277 -0.61 -42.30 12.52
C VAL A 277 -1.52 -42.10 13.74
N ILE A 278 -2.30 -41.01 13.82
CA ILE A 278 -3.23 -40.75 14.93
C ILE A 278 -4.42 -41.75 14.93
N LEU A 279 -4.96 -42.06 13.75
CA LEU A 279 -6.01 -43.09 13.63
C LEU A 279 -5.49 -44.47 13.99
N SER A 280 -4.27 -44.84 13.65
CA SER A 280 -3.68 -46.13 13.97
C SER A 280 -3.33 -46.28 15.47
N SER A 281 -3.05 -45.17 16.19
CA SER A 281 -2.83 -45.19 17.62
C SER A 281 -4.11 -45.32 18.45
N ARG A 282 -5.24 -44.78 17.97
CA ARG A 282 -6.57 -44.90 18.63
C ARG A 282 -7.28 -46.23 18.40
N LEU A 283 -6.86 -46.99 17.41
CA LEU A 283 -7.39 -48.35 17.15
C LEU A 283 -6.63 -49.44 17.89
N ARG A 284 -5.64 -49.09 18.72
CA ARG A 284 -4.87 -50.03 19.57
C ARG A 284 -5.12 -49.83 21.06
N GLU A 285 -6.01 -48.95 21.45
CA GLU A 285 -6.63 -48.85 22.78
C GLU A 285 -8.07 -49.35 22.70
#